data_36c03319960231a8ea7c94cda7d1a266
#
_entry.id   36c03319960231a8ea7c94cda7d1a266
#
_cell.length_a   1.000
_cell.length_b   1.000
_cell.length_c   1.000
_cell.angle_alpha   90.00
_cell.angle_beta   90.00
_cell.angle_gamma   90.00
#
_symmetry.space_group_name_H-M   'P 1'
#
loop_
_entity.id
_entity.type
_entity.pdbx_description
1 polymer ?
#
loop_
_entity_poly.entity_id
_entity_poly.type
_entity_poly.pdbx_seq_one_letter_code
_entity_poly.pdbx_strand_id
1 'polypeptide(L)'
;IACPCALGLATPTALLVGSGRAAQLGVVIKGPEVLESTRALDTMVMDKTGTVTQGRMSLDVEACREVSGADPASSQAPDAAGPVPLGEESLRLAGAVESASEHPVATAITTAARERLGVLPAPAGFSNHEGRGVSGTVEGRRVAVGRPGWLTDEMGAEVPEALSTAVEEAQESGATAVVVAVGAADTTDAVEAGADADKEPLQAVAVLVVRDTVRPSSRAAVAALRELGIRPVLLTGD
;
A
#
# COMPACT_ATOMS: atom_id res chain seq x y z
N ILE A 1 -62.95 -29.37 -3.17
CA ILE A 1 -61.62 -29.26 -3.84
C ILE A 1 -60.99 -27.92 -3.41
N ALA A 2 -60.11 -27.97 -2.43
CA ALA A 2 -59.36 -26.78 -2.04
C ALA A 2 -58.19 -26.57 -3.06
N CYS A 3 -58.26 -25.51 -3.83
CA CYS A 3 -57.14 -25.11 -4.69
C CYS A 3 -56.05 -24.44 -3.83
N PRO A 4 -54.81 -24.96 -3.77
CA PRO A 4 -53.73 -24.32 -3.01
C PRO A 4 -53.15 -23.09 -3.71
N CYS A 5 -53.97 -22.30 -4.42
CA CYS A 5 -53.55 -21.15 -5.21
C CYS A 5 -52.77 -20.12 -4.37
N ALA A 6 -53.14 -19.93 -3.11
CA ALA A 6 -52.43 -19.04 -2.19
C ALA A 6 -51.01 -19.51 -1.90
N LEU A 7 -50.79 -20.82 -1.78
CA LEU A 7 -49.46 -21.40 -1.54
C LEU A 7 -48.58 -21.31 -2.80
N GLY A 8 -49.16 -21.47 -3.98
CA GLY A 8 -48.46 -21.33 -5.25
C GLY A 8 -48.02 -19.89 -5.60
N LEU A 9 -48.70 -18.88 -5.03
CA LEU A 9 -48.32 -17.45 -5.21
C LEU A 9 -47.40 -16.91 -4.11
N ALA A 10 -47.39 -17.55 -2.94
CA ALA A 10 -46.63 -17.05 -1.80
C ALA A 10 -45.10 -16.97 -2.09
N THR A 11 -44.54 -18.04 -2.64
CA THR A 11 -43.09 -18.10 -2.95
C THR A 11 -42.67 -17.09 -4.04
N PRO A 12 -43.35 -17.00 -5.21
CA PRO A 12 -43.00 -15.96 -6.22
C PRO A 12 -43.11 -14.54 -5.69
N THR A 13 -44.13 -14.25 -4.87
CA THR A 13 -44.33 -12.93 -4.30
C THR A 13 -43.22 -12.59 -3.29
N ALA A 14 -42.85 -13.53 -2.43
CA ALA A 14 -41.76 -13.34 -1.49
C ALA A 14 -40.42 -13.11 -2.20
N LEU A 15 -40.15 -13.86 -3.28
CA LEU A 15 -38.96 -13.69 -4.12
C LEU A 15 -38.93 -12.33 -4.80
N LEU A 16 -40.06 -11.88 -5.33
CA LEU A 16 -40.16 -10.57 -6.00
C LEU A 16 -39.86 -9.43 -5.03
N VAL A 17 -40.47 -9.46 -3.83
CA VAL A 17 -40.25 -8.45 -2.80
C VAL A 17 -38.79 -8.51 -2.28
N GLY A 18 -38.30 -9.71 -2.00
CA GLY A 18 -36.95 -9.94 -1.50
C GLY A 18 -35.87 -9.48 -2.50
N SER A 19 -36.00 -9.86 -3.78
CA SER A 19 -35.06 -9.45 -4.83
C SER A 19 -35.14 -7.96 -5.12
N GLY A 20 -36.36 -7.36 -5.07
CA GLY A 20 -36.52 -5.91 -5.19
C GLY A 20 -35.84 -5.14 -4.06
N ARG A 21 -35.94 -5.65 -2.81
CA ARG A 21 -35.21 -5.06 -1.68
C ARG A 21 -33.71 -5.25 -1.78
N ALA A 22 -33.25 -6.40 -2.23
CA ALA A 22 -31.85 -6.67 -2.48
C ALA A 22 -31.26 -5.70 -3.53
N ALA A 23 -31.99 -5.47 -4.62
CA ALA A 23 -31.60 -4.53 -5.67
C ALA A 23 -31.46 -3.09 -5.16
N GLN A 24 -32.37 -2.65 -4.26
CA GLN A 24 -32.23 -1.34 -3.60
C GLN A 24 -31.00 -1.23 -2.72
N LEU A 25 -30.46 -2.34 -2.22
CA LEU A 25 -29.23 -2.41 -1.45
C LEU A 25 -27.98 -2.65 -2.32
N GLY A 26 -28.14 -2.64 -3.66
CA GLY A 26 -27.05 -2.88 -4.61
C GLY A 26 -26.74 -4.36 -4.87
N VAL A 27 -27.59 -5.29 -4.40
CA VAL A 27 -27.43 -6.74 -4.59
C VAL A 27 -28.35 -7.20 -5.71
N VAL A 28 -27.78 -7.74 -6.80
CA VAL A 28 -28.53 -8.28 -7.93
C VAL A 28 -28.62 -9.81 -7.81
N ILE A 29 -29.87 -10.32 -7.71
CA ILE A 29 -30.16 -11.75 -7.65
C ILE A 29 -30.62 -12.22 -9.04
N LYS A 30 -29.85 -13.13 -9.66
CA LYS A 30 -30.11 -13.58 -11.04
C LYS A 30 -31.27 -14.57 -11.18
N GLY A 31 -31.73 -15.17 -10.08
CA GLY A 31 -32.83 -16.12 -10.11
C GLY A 31 -33.05 -16.82 -8.75
N PRO A 32 -34.16 -17.52 -8.58
CA PRO A 32 -34.49 -18.23 -7.34
C PRO A 32 -33.50 -19.36 -7.02
N GLU A 33 -32.88 -19.97 -8.01
CA GLU A 33 -31.91 -21.08 -7.85
C GLU A 33 -30.67 -20.60 -7.07
N VAL A 34 -30.30 -19.32 -7.22
CA VAL A 34 -29.18 -18.73 -6.48
C VAL A 34 -29.48 -18.69 -4.97
N LEU A 35 -30.74 -18.38 -4.59
CA LEU A 35 -31.16 -18.35 -3.20
C LEU A 35 -31.20 -19.73 -2.56
N GLU A 36 -31.55 -20.77 -3.34
CA GLU A 36 -31.53 -22.14 -2.87
C GLU A 36 -30.09 -22.66 -2.68
N SER A 37 -29.21 -22.39 -3.64
CA SER A 37 -27.80 -22.81 -3.57
C SER A 37 -27.01 -22.10 -2.44
N THR A 38 -27.34 -20.85 -2.13
CA THR A 38 -26.67 -20.11 -1.04
C THR A 38 -27.01 -20.66 0.36
N ARG A 39 -28.08 -21.41 0.52
CA ARG A 39 -28.39 -22.07 1.80
C ARG A 39 -27.44 -23.20 2.18
N ALA A 40 -26.73 -23.75 1.22
CA ALA A 40 -25.79 -24.86 1.42
C ALA A 40 -24.33 -24.40 1.52
N LEU A 41 -24.07 -23.07 1.58
CA LEU A 41 -22.73 -22.56 1.70
C LEU A 41 -22.17 -22.78 3.10
N ASP A 42 -21.05 -23.46 3.19
CA ASP A 42 -20.25 -23.63 4.40
C ASP A 42 -18.97 -22.80 4.38
N THR A 43 -18.53 -22.38 3.20
CA THR A 43 -17.27 -21.64 2.99
C THR A 43 -17.48 -20.51 1.99
N MET A 44 -16.93 -19.33 2.29
CA MET A 44 -16.92 -18.18 1.41
C MET A 44 -15.50 -17.73 1.16
N VAL A 45 -15.04 -17.82 -0.08
CA VAL A 45 -13.74 -17.30 -0.51
C VAL A 45 -13.91 -15.85 -0.92
N MET A 46 -13.13 -14.97 -0.32
CA MET A 46 -13.15 -13.52 -0.58
C MET A 46 -11.81 -13.07 -1.10
N ASP A 47 -11.81 -12.31 -2.17
CA ASP A 47 -10.61 -11.59 -2.62
C ASP A 47 -10.21 -10.51 -1.59
N LYS A 48 -8.89 -10.33 -1.37
CA LYS A 48 -8.36 -9.30 -0.48
C LYS A 48 -8.59 -7.92 -1.09
N THR A 49 -8.05 -7.71 -2.29
CA THR A 49 -7.91 -6.38 -2.89
C THR A 49 -9.21 -5.90 -3.52
N GLY A 50 -9.72 -4.76 -3.07
CA GLY A 50 -10.98 -4.17 -3.58
C GLY A 50 -12.26 -4.83 -3.04
N THR A 51 -12.19 -5.99 -2.38
CA THR A 51 -13.34 -6.66 -1.73
C THR A 51 -13.30 -6.47 -0.22
N VAL A 52 -12.33 -7.05 0.47
CA VAL A 52 -12.11 -6.87 1.91
C VAL A 52 -11.48 -5.52 2.19
N THR A 53 -10.64 -5.06 1.29
CA THR A 53 -9.99 -3.76 1.30
C THR A 53 -10.66 -2.78 0.32
N GLN A 54 -10.27 -1.53 0.36
CA GLN A 54 -10.81 -0.49 -0.53
C GLN A 54 -10.18 -0.50 -1.93
N GLY A 55 -9.09 -1.24 -2.14
CA GLY A 55 -8.26 -1.14 -3.33
C GLY A 55 -7.50 0.20 -3.39
N ARG A 56 -7.34 0.85 -2.25
CA ARG A 56 -6.59 2.10 -2.12
C ARG A 56 -5.46 1.92 -1.14
N MET A 57 -4.26 2.10 -1.64
CA MET A 57 -3.06 2.11 -0.82
C MET A 57 -3.02 3.36 0.07
N SER A 58 -2.59 3.18 1.31
CA SER A 58 -2.31 4.26 2.26
C SER A 58 -1.01 4.01 3.00
N LEU A 59 -0.31 5.08 3.36
CA LEU A 59 0.91 5.00 4.17
C LEU A 59 0.53 4.68 5.62
N ASP A 60 1.06 3.58 6.16
CA ASP A 60 0.97 3.21 7.57
C ASP A 60 2.14 3.84 8.34
N VAL A 61 1.96 5.08 8.74
CA VAL A 61 3.03 5.88 9.36
C VAL A 61 3.53 5.27 10.66
N GLU A 62 2.67 4.58 11.42
CA GLU A 62 3.06 3.94 12.68
C GLU A 62 3.97 2.74 12.46
N ALA A 63 3.85 2.09 11.29
CA ALA A 63 4.70 0.99 10.88
C ALA A 63 5.99 1.44 10.18
N CYS A 64 6.05 2.68 9.68
CA CYS A 64 7.26 3.22 9.05
C CYS A 64 8.39 3.39 10.07
N ARG A 65 9.62 3.19 9.62
CA ARG A 65 10.83 3.28 10.47
C ARG A 65 11.90 4.12 9.78
N GLU A 66 12.70 4.79 10.60
CA GLU A 66 13.86 5.57 10.20
C GLU A 66 15.08 5.16 11.03
N VAL A 67 16.27 5.35 10.51
CA VAL A 67 17.50 5.10 11.28
C VAL A 67 17.79 6.31 12.17
N SER A 68 17.98 6.07 13.48
CA SER A 68 18.30 7.14 14.41
C SER A 68 19.63 7.80 14.05
N GLY A 69 19.63 9.14 13.98
CA GLY A 69 20.83 9.90 13.59
C GLY A 69 21.11 9.93 12.10
N ALA A 70 20.27 9.32 11.26
CA ALA A 70 20.31 9.56 9.84
C ALA A 70 19.85 11.01 9.58
N ASP A 71 20.80 11.93 9.57
CA ASP A 71 20.56 13.25 8.99
C ASP A 71 20.73 13.08 7.47
N PRO A 72 19.62 13.15 6.69
CA PRO A 72 19.74 13.06 5.24
C PRO A 72 20.60 14.20 4.64
N ALA A 73 21.02 15.14 5.46
CA ALA A 73 21.97 16.20 5.10
C ALA A 73 23.44 15.84 5.39
N SER A 74 23.69 14.74 6.11
CA SER A 74 25.03 14.32 6.57
C SER A 74 25.51 13.10 5.79
N SER A 75 26.76 13.12 5.35
CA SER A 75 27.44 11.95 4.77
C SER A 75 27.98 10.96 5.82
N GLN A 76 27.61 11.12 7.09
CA GLN A 76 28.03 10.21 8.15
C GLN A 76 27.09 9.02 8.21
N ALA A 77 27.68 7.81 8.27
CA ALA A 77 26.90 6.60 8.50
C ALA A 77 26.09 6.74 9.79
N PRO A 78 24.80 6.31 9.79
CA PRO A 78 23.97 6.39 10.98
C PRO A 78 24.61 5.58 12.12
N ASP A 79 24.66 6.19 13.30
CA ASP A 79 25.08 5.47 14.53
C ASP A 79 24.19 4.23 14.74
N ALA A 80 24.74 3.21 15.37
CA ALA A 80 24.08 1.91 15.63
C ALA A 80 22.86 2.00 16.58
N ALA A 81 22.17 3.12 16.63
CA ALA A 81 20.92 3.30 17.33
C ALA A 81 19.76 2.63 16.56
N GLY A 82 18.88 1.94 17.28
CA GLY A 82 17.76 1.20 16.69
C GLY A 82 16.78 2.06 15.88
N PRO A 83 15.84 1.42 15.16
CA PRO A 83 14.88 2.15 14.32
C PRO A 83 13.98 3.06 15.15
N VAL A 84 13.77 4.27 14.64
CA VAL A 84 12.89 5.29 15.22
C VAL A 84 11.66 5.54 14.34
N PRO A 85 10.61 6.20 14.83
CA PRO A 85 9.50 6.63 14.00
C PRO A 85 9.96 7.51 12.83
N LEU A 86 9.23 7.43 11.69
CA LEU A 86 9.52 8.17 10.48
C LEU A 86 9.56 9.69 10.72
N GLY A 87 10.67 10.32 10.36
CA GLY A 87 10.85 11.76 10.41
C GLY A 87 10.18 12.50 9.24
N GLU A 88 9.95 13.80 9.42
CA GLU A 88 9.31 14.65 8.42
C GLU A 88 10.18 14.81 7.16
N GLU A 89 11.50 14.87 7.34
CA GLU A 89 12.43 15.07 6.23
C GLU A 89 12.48 13.88 5.28
N SER A 90 12.57 12.65 5.81
CA SER A 90 12.53 11.44 4.99
C SER A 90 11.20 11.29 4.26
N LEU A 91 10.09 11.62 4.93
CA LEU A 91 8.77 11.63 4.31
C LEU A 91 8.67 12.72 3.22
N ARG A 92 9.25 13.88 3.44
CA ARG A 92 9.26 15.00 2.48
C ARG A 92 10.03 14.63 1.22
N LEU A 93 11.22 14.09 1.36
CA LEU A 93 12.08 13.69 0.22
C LEU A 93 11.43 12.54 -0.57
N ALA A 94 10.93 11.53 0.11
CA ALA A 94 10.22 10.42 -0.53
C ALA A 94 8.95 10.89 -1.24
N GLY A 95 8.11 11.69 -0.56
CA GLY A 95 6.89 12.23 -1.15
C GLY A 95 7.16 13.14 -2.35
N ALA A 96 8.26 13.89 -2.34
CA ALA A 96 8.67 14.74 -3.44
C ALA A 96 9.02 13.91 -4.68
N VAL A 97 9.90 12.90 -4.57
CA VAL A 97 10.28 12.08 -5.73
C VAL A 97 9.11 11.24 -6.24
N GLU A 98 8.29 10.68 -5.34
CA GLU A 98 7.12 9.89 -5.68
C GLU A 98 5.99 10.72 -6.30
N SER A 99 6.00 12.05 -6.12
CA SER A 99 4.98 12.94 -6.69
C SER A 99 4.96 12.94 -8.23
N ALA A 100 6.03 12.49 -8.87
CA ALA A 100 6.15 12.36 -10.31
C ALA A 100 5.74 10.96 -10.84
N SER A 101 5.35 10.04 -9.94
CA SER A 101 4.94 8.67 -10.28
C SER A 101 3.43 8.49 -10.14
N GLU A 102 2.81 7.73 -11.05
CA GLU A 102 1.38 7.37 -11.02
C GLU A 102 1.12 6.04 -10.30
N HIS A 103 2.15 5.39 -9.76
CA HIS A 103 2.00 4.10 -9.10
C HIS A 103 1.16 4.23 -7.81
N PRO A 104 0.29 3.25 -7.45
CA PRO A 104 -0.55 3.31 -6.25
C PRO A 104 0.23 3.54 -4.94
N VAL A 105 1.43 2.94 -4.81
CA VAL A 105 2.33 3.16 -3.68
C VAL A 105 2.81 4.62 -3.65
N ALA A 106 3.22 5.16 -4.79
CA ALA A 106 3.63 6.55 -4.93
C ALA A 106 2.53 7.53 -4.53
N THR A 107 1.31 7.27 -5.00
CA THR A 107 0.12 8.06 -4.64
C THR A 107 -0.12 8.05 -3.13
N ALA A 108 0.03 6.89 -2.48
CA ALA A 108 -0.14 6.76 -1.03
C ALA A 108 0.89 7.59 -0.25
N ILE A 109 2.17 7.48 -0.63
CA ILE A 109 3.28 8.21 0.00
C ILE A 109 3.11 9.72 -0.22
N THR A 110 2.88 10.15 -1.46
CA THR A 110 2.70 11.56 -1.81
C THR A 110 1.49 12.18 -1.10
N THR A 111 0.39 11.45 -0.99
CA THR A 111 -0.81 11.93 -0.28
C THR A 111 -0.51 12.14 1.19
N ALA A 112 0.08 11.15 1.86
CA ALA A 112 0.44 11.27 3.27
C ALA A 112 1.47 12.38 3.53
N ALA A 113 2.44 12.56 2.63
CA ALA A 113 3.42 13.64 2.72
C ALA A 113 2.75 15.01 2.57
N ARG A 114 1.84 15.19 1.60
CA ARG A 114 1.10 16.46 1.41
C ARG A 114 0.17 16.79 2.57
N GLU A 115 -0.51 15.79 3.12
CA GLU A 115 -1.41 15.99 4.28
C GLU A 115 -0.66 16.46 5.52
N ARG A 116 0.58 16.01 5.72
CA ARG A 116 1.38 16.36 6.90
C ARG A 116 2.24 17.61 6.72
N LEU A 117 2.81 17.78 5.53
CA LEU A 117 3.87 18.75 5.28
C LEU A 117 3.44 19.86 4.31
N GLY A 118 2.25 19.71 3.68
CA GLY A 118 1.75 20.68 2.72
C GLY A 118 2.38 20.54 1.34
N VAL A 119 2.96 21.62 0.82
CA VAL A 119 3.55 21.65 -0.52
C VAL A 119 4.89 20.93 -0.52
N LEU A 120 5.06 20.00 -1.46
CA LEU A 120 6.30 19.27 -1.66
C LEU A 120 7.14 19.93 -2.77
N PRO A 121 8.47 19.90 -2.66
CA PRO A 121 9.35 20.36 -3.73
C PRO A 121 9.20 19.47 -4.97
N ALA A 122 9.39 20.05 -6.15
CA ALA A 122 9.40 19.29 -7.39
C ALA A 122 10.73 18.53 -7.55
N PRO A 123 10.72 17.24 -7.91
CA PRO A 123 11.94 16.51 -8.18
C PRO A 123 12.51 16.91 -9.55
N ALA A 124 13.83 16.98 -9.65
CA ALA A 124 14.57 17.11 -10.91
C ALA A 124 15.12 15.73 -11.33
N GLY A 125 15.31 15.51 -12.63
CA GLY A 125 15.92 14.29 -13.14
C GLY A 125 15.16 12.99 -12.75
N PHE A 126 13.84 13.05 -12.64
CA PHE A 126 13.01 11.91 -12.28
C PHE A 126 13.20 10.74 -13.25
N SER A 127 13.38 9.55 -12.70
CA SER A 127 13.44 8.29 -13.44
C SER A 127 12.58 7.23 -12.77
N ASN A 128 11.73 6.58 -13.57
CA ASN A 128 10.92 5.45 -13.11
C ASN A 128 11.60 4.13 -13.52
N HIS A 129 11.88 3.27 -12.57
CA HIS A 129 12.46 1.94 -12.74
C HIS A 129 11.36 0.90 -12.57
N GLU A 130 10.77 0.47 -13.66
CA GLU A 130 9.58 -0.38 -13.69
C GLU A 130 9.69 -1.59 -12.75
N GLY A 131 8.72 -1.74 -11.84
CA GLY A 131 8.66 -2.83 -10.86
C GLY A 131 9.70 -2.78 -9.75
N ARG A 132 10.59 -1.77 -9.72
CA ARG A 132 11.72 -1.64 -8.78
C ARG A 132 11.62 -0.43 -7.88
N GLY A 133 11.39 0.74 -8.45
CA GLY A 133 11.30 1.98 -7.69
C GLY A 133 11.42 3.23 -8.55
N VAL A 134 11.64 4.35 -7.91
CA VAL A 134 11.84 5.66 -8.55
C VAL A 134 13.10 6.33 -8.02
N SER A 135 13.70 7.20 -8.83
CA SER A 135 14.82 8.02 -8.41
C SER A 135 14.71 9.44 -8.97
N GLY A 136 15.38 10.38 -8.33
CA GLY A 136 15.41 11.77 -8.75
C GLY A 136 16.27 12.61 -7.82
N THR A 137 16.36 13.91 -8.11
CA THR A 137 17.05 14.89 -7.26
C THR A 137 16.02 15.82 -6.65
N VAL A 138 16.03 15.95 -5.33
CA VAL A 138 15.16 16.83 -4.55
C VAL A 138 16.03 17.80 -3.78
N GLU A 139 15.93 19.10 -4.10
CA GLU A 139 16.75 20.16 -3.48
C GLU A 139 18.25 19.88 -3.48
N GLY A 140 18.76 19.38 -4.60
CA GLY A 140 20.18 19.05 -4.79
C GLY A 140 20.60 17.69 -4.23
N ARG A 141 19.73 16.94 -3.57
CA ARG A 141 20.04 15.61 -3.03
C ARG A 141 19.51 14.51 -3.95
N ARG A 142 20.29 13.48 -4.17
CA ARG A 142 19.85 12.28 -4.85
C ARG A 142 18.93 11.49 -3.92
N VAL A 143 17.74 11.16 -4.39
CA VAL A 143 16.74 10.39 -3.64
C VAL A 143 16.30 9.20 -4.49
N ALA A 144 16.29 8.03 -3.90
CA ALA A 144 15.73 6.83 -4.51
C ALA A 144 14.75 6.17 -3.53
N VAL A 145 13.60 5.76 -4.04
CA VAL A 145 12.57 5.05 -3.27
C VAL A 145 12.20 3.78 -4.01
N GLY A 146 12.33 2.63 -3.37
CA GLY A 146 12.04 1.38 -4.05
C GLY A 146 12.31 0.13 -3.23
N ARG A 147 12.35 -1.00 -3.93
CA ARG A 147 12.63 -2.29 -3.31
C ARG A 147 14.05 -2.36 -2.77
N PRO A 148 14.28 -2.98 -1.58
CA PRO A 148 15.61 -3.09 -0.98
C PRO A 148 16.66 -3.65 -1.94
N GLY A 149 16.39 -4.80 -2.58
CA GLY A 149 17.34 -5.44 -3.50
C GLY A 149 17.75 -4.55 -4.67
N TRP A 150 16.82 -3.78 -5.26
CA TRP A 150 17.18 -2.84 -6.31
C TRP A 150 18.09 -1.71 -5.82
N LEU A 151 17.79 -1.18 -4.64
CA LEU A 151 18.61 -0.11 -4.05
C LEU A 151 20.04 -0.60 -3.74
N THR A 152 20.17 -1.84 -3.24
CA THR A 152 21.48 -2.43 -2.92
C THR A 152 22.26 -2.80 -4.19
N ASP A 153 21.63 -3.56 -5.10
CA ASP A 153 22.32 -4.21 -6.20
C ASP A 153 22.63 -3.26 -7.37
N GLU A 154 21.71 -2.31 -7.65
CA GLU A 154 21.85 -1.43 -8.81
C GLU A 154 22.15 0.03 -8.42
N MET A 155 21.64 0.51 -7.29
CA MET A 155 21.86 1.89 -6.85
C MET A 155 23.04 2.03 -5.89
N GLY A 156 23.63 0.91 -5.44
CA GLY A 156 24.77 0.89 -4.53
C GLY A 156 24.44 1.44 -3.13
N ALA A 157 23.17 1.36 -2.71
CA ALA A 157 22.77 1.87 -1.41
C ALA A 157 23.13 0.89 -0.29
N GLU A 158 23.68 1.42 0.79
CA GLU A 158 23.86 0.66 2.02
C GLU A 158 22.55 0.65 2.82
N VAL A 159 22.00 -0.54 3.08
CA VAL A 159 20.77 -0.73 3.86
C VAL A 159 21.13 -1.28 5.23
N PRO A 160 20.98 -0.51 6.31
CA PRO A 160 21.22 -0.98 7.68
C PRO A 160 20.34 -2.17 8.06
N GLU A 161 20.85 -3.09 8.89
CA GLU A 161 20.15 -4.29 9.35
C GLU A 161 18.79 -3.96 10.01
N ALA A 162 18.75 -2.87 10.77
CA ALA A 162 17.51 -2.40 11.40
C ALA A 162 16.39 -2.08 10.40
N LEU A 163 16.73 -1.55 9.22
CA LEU A 163 15.76 -1.30 8.15
C LEU A 163 15.39 -2.58 7.40
N SER A 164 16.33 -3.50 7.22
CA SER A 164 16.06 -4.81 6.62
C SER A 164 15.06 -5.60 7.45
N THR A 165 15.24 -5.63 8.78
CA THR A 165 14.27 -6.24 9.71
C THR A 165 12.89 -5.59 9.62
N ALA A 166 12.82 -4.26 9.54
CA ALA A 166 11.54 -3.55 9.40
C ALA A 166 10.84 -3.87 8.06
N VAL A 167 11.59 -4.10 6.99
CA VAL A 167 11.04 -4.55 5.70
C VAL A 167 10.44 -5.95 5.83
N GLU A 168 11.17 -6.89 6.45
CA GLU A 168 10.71 -8.27 6.65
C GLU A 168 9.43 -8.31 7.49
N GLU A 169 9.38 -7.61 8.62
CA GLU A 169 8.20 -7.50 9.48
C GLU A 169 6.98 -6.93 8.72
N ALA A 170 7.19 -5.91 7.90
CA ALA A 170 6.13 -5.33 7.09
C ALA A 170 5.61 -6.33 6.05
N GLN A 171 6.50 -7.05 5.36
CA GLN A 171 6.14 -8.06 4.36
C GLN A 171 5.42 -9.26 4.99
N GLU A 172 5.87 -9.76 6.13
CA GLU A 172 5.19 -10.84 6.87
C GLU A 172 3.76 -10.45 7.28
N SER A 173 3.52 -9.17 7.54
CA SER A 173 2.18 -8.64 7.82
C SER A 173 1.33 -8.39 6.56
N GLY A 174 1.82 -8.74 5.35
CA GLY A 174 1.14 -8.54 4.07
C GLY A 174 1.08 -7.08 3.61
N ALA A 175 2.03 -6.25 4.08
CA ALA A 175 2.18 -4.87 3.62
C ALA A 175 3.24 -4.77 2.51
N THR A 176 3.19 -3.68 1.76
CA THR A 176 4.26 -3.32 0.82
C THR A 176 5.24 -2.40 1.52
N ALA A 177 6.51 -2.81 1.63
CA ALA A 177 7.58 -1.99 2.17
C ALA A 177 8.46 -1.46 1.03
N VAL A 178 8.77 -0.18 1.07
CA VAL A 178 9.76 0.46 0.21
C VAL A 178 10.79 1.20 1.05
N VAL A 179 12.03 1.17 0.61
CA VAL A 179 13.15 1.83 1.29
C VAL A 179 13.41 3.17 0.64
N VAL A 180 13.67 4.17 1.45
CA VAL A 180 14.13 5.50 1.03
C VAL A 180 15.62 5.57 1.20
N ALA A 181 16.35 5.85 0.12
CA ALA A 181 17.78 6.05 0.14
C ALA A 181 18.12 7.46 -0.36
N VAL A 182 19.06 8.11 0.32
CA VAL A 182 19.46 9.50 0.06
C VAL A 182 20.97 9.55 -0.12
N GLY A 183 21.43 10.29 -1.13
CA GLY A 183 22.83 10.64 -1.34
C GLY A 183 23.11 12.07 -0.90
N ALA A 184 24.39 12.40 -0.74
CA ALA A 184 24.83 13.75 -0.44
C ALA A 184 24.29 14.77 -1.45
N ALA A 185 24.15 16.02 -1.02
CA ALA A 185 23.77 17.11 -1.90
C ALA A 185 24.87 17.31 -2.96
N ASP A 186 24.50 17.23 -4.24
CA ASP A 186 25.39 17.66 -5.32
C ASP A 186 25.62 19.17 -5.21
N THR A 187 26.80 19.57 -4.76
CA THR A 187 27.20 20.99 -4.64
C THR A 187 27.60 21.63 -5.97
N THR A 188 27.47 20.89 -7.06
CA THR A 188 27.79 21.38 -8.41
C THR A 188 26.54 21.38 -9.30
N ASP A 189 26.25 22.57 -9.88
CA ASP A 189 25.29 22.81 -10.97
C ASP A 189 25.69 22.07 -12.28
N ALA A 190 26.06 20.82 -12.21
CA ALA A 190 26.43 20.02 -13.38
C ALA A 190 25.21 19.29 -13.95
N VAL A 191 24.41 20.02 -14.73
CA VAL A 191 23.53 19.47 -15.74
C VAL A 191 24.38 18.98 -16.91
N GLU A 192 25.16 17.91 -16.72
CA GLU A 192 25.73 17.18 -17.85
C GLU A 192 25.60 15.66 -17.58
N ALA A 193 24.77 15.03 -18.41
CA ALA A 193 24.62 13.60 -18.49
C ALA A 193 25.95 12.91 -18.82
N GLY A 194 26.40 11.99 -17.99
CA GLY A 194 27.34 10.98 -18.43
C GLY A 194 28.64 10.83 -17.66
N ALA A 195 28.60 10.61 -16.33
CA ALA A 195 29.71 9.92 -15.65
C ALA A 195 29.19 9.26 -14.36
N ASP A 196 28.92 7.97 -14.41
CA ASP A 196 28.44 7.14 -13.28
C ASP A 196 29.57 6.71 -12.30
N ALA A 197 30.78 7.24 -12.44
CA ALA A 197 31.96 6.65 -11.79
C ALA A 197 32.37 7.30 -10.45
N ASP A 198 31.82 8.47 -10.05
CA ASP A 198 32.23 9.20 -8.84
C ASP A 198 31.05 9.65 -7.95
N LYS A 199 29.88 9.03 -8.08
CA LYS A 199 28.74 9.39 -7.22
C LYS A 199 28.89 8.70 -5.87
N GLU A 200 28.88 9.49 -4.78
CA GLU A 200 28.81 8.94 -3.42
C GLU A 200 27.67 7.92 -3.29
N PRO A 201 27.89 6.82 -2.54
CA PRO A 201 26.88 5.79 -2.35
C PRO A 201 25.63 6.40 -1.69
N LEU A 202 24.46 5.88 -2.08
CA LEU A 202 23.21 6.22 -1.41
C LEU A 202 23.18 5.53 -0.05
N GLN A 203 22.64 6.20 0.96
CA GLN A 203 22.38 5.62 2.27
C GLN A 203 20.88 5.42 2.46
N ALA A 204 20.47 4.22 2.83
CA ALA A 204 19.08 3.98 3.20
C ALA A 204 18.80 4.62 4.57
N VAL A 205 17.84 5.53 4.59
CA VAL A 205 17.49 6.32 5.78
C VAL A 205 16.17 5.88 6.41
N ALA A 206 15.21 5.39 5.62
CA ALA A 206 13.89 5.02 6.11
C ALA A 206 13.25 3.87 5.34
N VAL A 207 12.31 3.20 6.00
CA VAL A 207 11.35 2.25 5.40
C VAL A 207 9.96 2.84 5.49
N LEU A 208 9.30 2.93 4.35
CA LEU A 208 7.90 3.34 4.24
C LEU A 208 7.04 2.10 4.04
N VAL A 209 6.03 1.96 4.89
CA VAL A 209 5.11 0.82 4.86
C VAL A 209 3.76 1.27 4.30
N VAL A 210 3.35 0.65 3.20
CA VAL A 210 2.10 0.97 2.52
C VAL A 210 1.17 -0.23 2.60
N ARG A 211 -0.08 0.01 2.99
CA ARG A 211 -1.12 -1.02 3.13
C ARG A 211 -2.34 -0.68 2.32
N ASP A 212 -3.00 -1.71 1.81
CA ASP A 212 -4.34 -1.53 1.28
C ASP A 212 -5.35 -1.38 2.44
N THR A 213 -6.09 -0.30 2.44
CA THR A 213 -6.99 0.06 3.54
C THR A 213 -8.15 -0.92 3.64
N VAL A 214 -8.29 -1.58 4.77
CA VAL A 214 -9.44 -2.46 5.06
C VAL A 214 -10.72 -1.63 5.10
N ARG A 215 -11.79 -2.09 4.43
CA ARG A 215 -13.09 -1.42 4.49
C ARG A 215 -13.63 -1.45 5.91
N PRO A 216 -14.20 -0.35 6.43
CA PRO A 216 -14.82 -0.33 7.77
C PRO A 216 -15.88 -1.41 7.95
N SER A 217 -16.62 -1.76 6.89
CA SER A 217 -17.66 -2.79 6.89
C SER A 217 -17.13 -4.24 6.89
N SER A 218 -15.87 -4.48 6.53
CA SER A 218 -15.33 -5.84 6.35
C SER A 218 -15.30 -6.63 7.65
N ARG A 219 -14.94 -5.99 8.77
CA ARG A 219 -14.95 -6.66 10.09
C ARG A 219 -16.36 -7.15 10.47
N ALA A 220 -17.36 -6.29 10.29
CA ALA A 220 -18.76 -6.64 10.57
C ALA A 220 -19.27 -7.71 9.61
N ALA A 221 -18.91 -7.65 8.33
CA ALA A 221 -19.28 -8.66 7.34
C ALA A 221 -18.70 -10.05 7.67
N VAL A 222 -17.41 -10.10 8.05
CA VAL A 222 -16.75 -11.36 8.46
C VAL A 222 -17.40 -11.94 9.74
N ALA A 223 -17.77 -11.10 10.70
CA ALA A 223 -18.47 -11.53 11.90
C ALA A 223 -19.85 -12.13 11.57
N ALA A 224 -20.64 -11.45 10.73
CA ALA A 224 -21.94 -11.92 10.29
C ALA A 224 -21.87 -13.25 9.52
N LEU A 225 -20.86 -13.45 8.67
CA LEU A 225 -20.64 -14.73 7.99
C LEU A 225 -20.38 -15.87 8.99
N ARG A 226 -19.58 -15.62 10.02
CA ARG A 226 -19.32 -16.63 11.08
C ARG A 226 -20.56 -16.95 11.90
N GLU A 227 -21.39 -15.95 12.20
CA GLU A 227 -22.69 -16.15 12.88
C GLU A 227 -23.65 -17.02 12.05
N LEU A 228 -23.57 -16.92 10.72
CA LEU A 228 -24.33 -17.78 9.79
C LEU A 228 -23.72 -19.18 9.63
N GLY A 229 -22.62 -19.50 10.33
CA GLY A 229 -21.91 -20.76 10.21
C GLY A 229 -21.05 -20.89 8.96
N ILE A 230 -20.85 -19.80 8.22
CA ILE A 230 -20.02 -19.77 7.01
C ILE A 230 -18.58 -19.47 7.39
N ARG A 231 -17.64 -20.29 6.91
CA ARG A 231 -16.21 -20.08 7.11
C ARG A 231 -15.64 -19.09 6.07
N PRO A 232 -15.25 -17.87 6.45
CA PRO A 232 -14.61 -16.95 5.54
C PRO A 232 -13.15 -17.36 5.28
N VAL A 233 -12.74 -17.38 4.02
CA VAL A 233 -11.38 -17.64 3.55
C VAL A 233 -10.92 -16.44 2.72
N LEU A 234 -9.77 -15.89 3.05
CA LEU A 234 -9.18 -14.78 2.29
C LEU A 234 -8.30 -15.37 1.18
N LEU A 235 -8.55 -14.94 -0.05
CA LEU A 235 -7.70 -15.22 -1.19
C LEU A 235 -6.83 -13.98 -1.45
N THR A 236 -5.53 -14.17 -1.54
CA THR A 236 -4.57 -13.12 -1.92
C THR A 236 -3.70 -13.64 -3.05
N GLY A 237 -3.38 -12.76 -3.99
CA GLY A 237 -2.48 -13.05 -5.10
C GLY A 237 -1.02 -12.73 -4.79
N ASP A 238 -0.74 -12.27 -3.57
CA ASP A 238 0.60 -11.94 -3.07
C ASP A 238 1.24 -13.15 -2.40
#